data_b743ea705ce06463b586bf706a599cfb
#
_entry.id   b743ea705ce06463b586bf706a599cfb
#
_cell.length_a   1.000
_cell.length_b   1.000
_cell.length_c   1.000
_cell.angle_alpha   90.00
_cell.angle_beta   90.00
_cell.angle_gamma   90.00
#
_symmetry.space_group_name_H-M   'P 1'
#
loop_
_entity.id
_entity.type
_entity.pdbx_description
1 polymer ?
#
loop_
_entity_poly.entity_id
_entity_poly.type
_entity_poly.pdbx_seq_one_letter_code
_entity_poly.pdbx_strand_id
1 'polypeptide(L)'
;KELTEEDKRRLEEAKEKKKNADAAISILRGISIRLPLLMYGAELKDEGQDITLENFAELIDNQSWEEFMPRGVTKELFKEFVPYYDPDMFRAVGRNYRDLVRAADRLAPMERTREIARIFSYFRNPDKETVLTPWRVVNMHIGDCIGGQVFYEEDMQTEGLKPRFVDHGEVTAKVFMDPDTRILEINSKTGLYPLFMAYSVFAEKLQAYRDTHMLATDIPVSIQNEIWDKVLRDNIFIVCKTEMAKSITKRTLRGFRQVKVNARYFEDLINKITNQPDLFVTKVSSGINYWKNNTLEENMKFNAIVGNPPYQVMTGEGKKGSQATPIYNAFVLIAKKIHPEYISMITPARWYTGGMGLNSFRVD
;
A
#
# COMPACT_ATOMS: atom_id res chain seq x y z
N LYS A 1 35.65 -17.43 -44.44
CA LYS A 1 34.69 -18.37 -45.06
C LYS A 1 33.30 -17.71 -44.90
N GLU A 2 32.64 -17.44 -46.02
CA GLU A 2 31.25 -16.98 -45.98
C GLU A 2 30.37 -18.13 -45.49
N LEU A 3 29.46 -17.80 -44.57
CA LEU A 3 28.46 -18.74 -44.04
C LEU A 3 27.50 -19.14 -45.17
N THR A 4 27.20 -20.43 -45.27
CA THR A 4 26.21 -20.91 -46.24
C THR A 4 24.80 -20.41 -45.86
N GLU A 5 23.87 -20.38 -46.81
CA GLU A 5 22.48 -19.96 -46.52
C GLU A 5 21.81 -20.87 -45.47
N GLU A 6 22.20 -22.14 -45.43
CA GLU A 6 21.73 -23.07 -44.39
C GLU A 6 22.31 -22.74 -43.02
N ASP A 7 23.56 -22.33 -42.92
CA ASP A 7 24.19 -21.87 -41.68
C ASP A 7 23.57 -20.57 -41.19
N LYS A 8 23.26 -19.63 -42.08
CA LYS A 8 22.58 -18.39 -41.76
C LYS A 8 21.18 -18.66 -41.18
N ARG A 9 20.40 -19.56 -41.82
CA ARG A 9 19.05 -19.94 -41.34
C ARG A 9 19.13 -20.59 -39.95
N ARG A 10 20.04 -21.55 -39.75
CA ARG A 10 20.27 -22.18 -38.44
C ARG A 10 20.63 -21.17 -37.34
N LEU A 11 21.45 -20.18 -37.69
CA LEU A 11 21.84 -19.10 -36.78
C LEU A 11 20.66 -18.19 -36.42
N GLU A 12 19.79 -17.87 -37.38
CA GLU A 12 18.57 -17.08 -37.14
C GLU A 12 17.57 -17.85 -36.28
N GLU A 13 17.33 -19.13 -36.58
CA GLU A 13 16.45 -20.00 -35.76
C GLU A 13 16.97 -20.12 -34.31
N ALA A 14 18.32 -20.27 -34.15
CA ALA A 14 18.93 -20.31 -32.83
C ALA A 14 18.79 -18.97 -32.05
N LYS A 15 18.94 -17.84 -32.75
CA LYS A 15 18.74 -16.50 -32.18
C LYS A 15 17.27 -16.27 -31.75
N GLU A 16 16.34 -16.71 -32.57
CA GLU A 16 14.91 -16.58 -32.28
C GLU A 16 14.51 -17.47 -31.11
N LYS A 17 14.97 -18.72 -31.05
CA LYS A 17 14.77 -19.61 -29.90
C LYS A 17 15.32 -19.01 -28.60
N LYS A 18 16.54 -18.45 -28.65
CA LYS A 18 17.15 -17.78 -27.50
C LYS A 18 16.34 -16.55 -27.07
N LYS A 19 15.91 -15.71 -28.00
CA LYS A 19 15.08 -14.53 -27.73
C LYS A 19 13.75 -14.91 -27.06
N ASN A 20 13.12 -15.99 -27.54
CA ASN A 20 11.87 -16.48 -26.95
C ASN A 20 12.06 -17.06 -25.55
N ALA A 21 13.17 -17.79 -25.34
CA ALA A 21 13.54 -18.29 -24.01
C ALA A 21 13.84 -17.15 -23.03
N ASP A 22 14.60 -16.15 -23.44
CA ASP A 22 14.91 -14.98 -22.60
C ASP A 22 13.63 -14.18 -22.25
N ALA A 23 12.68 -14.06 -23.18
CA ALA A 23 11.38 -13.43 -22.96
C ALA A 23 10.55 -14.22 -21.93
N ALA A 24 10.47 -15.55 -22.05
CA ALA A 24 9.76 -16.41 -21.11
C ALA A 24 10.35 -16.32 -19.70
N ILE A 25 11.69 -16.35 -19.57
CA ILE A 25 12.39 -16.18 -18.29
C ILE A 25 12.08 -14.81 -17.68
N SER A 26 12.03 -13.76 -18.49
CA SER A 26 11.69 -12.40 -18.03
C SER A 26 10.28 -12.33 -17.47
N ILE A 27 9.30 -12.94 -18.15
CA ILE A 27 7.91 -13.01 -17.70
C ILE A 27 7.82 -13.81 -16.37
N LEU A 28 8.43 -14.99 -16.33
CA LEU A 28 8.44 -15.85 -15.13
C LEU A 28 9.03 -15.12 -13.93
N ARG A 29 10.15 -14.41 -14.11
CA ARG A 29 10.76 -13.58 -13.08
C ARG A 29 9.82 -12.45 -12.65
N GLY A 30 9.20 -11.79 -13.61
CA GLY A 30 8.23 -10.72 -13.38
C GLY A 30 7.03 -11.18 -12.53
N ILE A 31 6.52 -12.38 -12.79
CA ILE A 31 5.46 -13.01 -11.98
C ILE A 31 6.00 -13.32 -10.57
N SER A 32 7.12 -14.05 -10.51
CA SER A 32 7.66 -14.59 -9.25
C SER A 32 7.91 -13.53 -8.17
N ILE A 33 8.40 -12.33 -8.54
CA ILE A 33 8.64 -11.26 -7.58
C ILE A 33 7.37 -10.65 -6.99
N ARG A 34 6.20 -10.89 -7.60
CA ARG A 34 4.89 -10.37 -7.18
C ARG A 34 4.10 -11.34 -6.32
N LEU A 35 4.35 -12.64 -6.48
CA LEU A 35 3.64 -13.69 -5.76
C LEU A 35 3.64 -13.50 -4.24
N PRO A 36 4.77 -13.17 -3.57
CA PRO A 36 4.80 -13.03 -2.12
C PRO A 36 3.81 -12.00 -1.57
N LEU A 37 3.74 -10.83 -2.20
CA LEU A 37 2.80 -9.77 -1.79
C LEU A 37 1.34 -10.17 -2.01
N LEU A 38 1.05 -10.83 -3.14
CA LEU A 38 -0.29 -11.33 -3.44
C LEU A 38 -0.71 -12.45 -2.48
N MET A 39 0.21 -13.36 -2.13
CA MET A 39 -0.02 -14.39 -1.12
C MET A 39 -0.23 -13.79 0.28
N TYR A 40 0.50 -12.73 0.61
CA TYR A 40 0.30 -11.99 1.86
C TYR A 40 -1.11 -11.40 1.95
N GLY A 41 -1.63 -10.85 0.85
CA GLY A 41 -2.94 -10.21 0.79
C GLY A 41 -4.12 -11.14 0.53
N ALA A 42 -3.89 -12.33 -0.04
CA ALA A 42 -4.98 -13.23 -0.42
C ALA A 42 -5.87 -13.62 0.77
N GLU A 43 -7.17 -13.53 0.56
CA GLU A 43 -8.17 -13.98 1.54
C GLU A 43 -8.67 -15.38 1.16
N LEU A 44 -8.61 -16.29 2.11
CA LEU A 44 -9.14 -17.65 1.98
C LEU A 44 -10.51 -17.72 2.66
N LYS A 45 -11.43 -18.49 2.08
CA LYS A 45 -12.75 -18.75 2.69
C LYS A 45 -12.62 -19.51 4.00
N ASP A 46 -11.67 -20.43 4.05
CA ASP A 46 -11.27 -21.17 5.23
C ASP A 46 -9.79 -20.88 5.52
N GLU A 47 -9.51 -20.33 6.70
CA GLU A 47 -8.16 -19.98 7.14
C GLU A 47 -7.23 -21.22 7.29
N GLY A 48 -7.79 -22.42 7.35
CA GLY A 48 -7.05 -23.68 7.35
C GLY A 48 -6.58 -24.14 5.96
N GLN A 49 -7.12 -23.55 4.88
CA GLN A 49 -6.71 -23.89 3.52
C GLN A 49 -5.37 -23.23 3.15
N ASP A 50 -4.71 -23.86 2.18
CA ASP A 50 -3.49 -23.33 1.59
C ASP A 50 -3.77 -22.51 0.32
N ILE A 51 -2.85 -21.61 0.03
CA ILE A 51 -2.73 -21.00 -1.28
C ILE A 51 -1.91 -21.97 -2.15
N THR A 52 -2.53 -22.50 -3.18
CA THR A 52 -1.93 -23.46 -4.11
C THR A 52 -1.85 -22.86 -5.52
N LEU A 53 -1.07 -23.47 -6.40
CA LEU A 53 -0.99 -23.04 -7.81
C LEU A 53 -2.35 -23.10 -8.51
N GLU A 54 -3.20 -24.05 -8.12
CA GLU A 54 -4.52 -24.27 -8.72
C GLU A 54 -5.51 -23.16 -8.31
N ASN A 55 -5.52 -22.77 -7.01
CA ASN A 55 -6.49 -21.80 -6.52
C ASN A 55 -6.02 -20.35 -6.56
N PHE A 56 -4.71 -20.11 -6.71
CA PHE A 56 -4.12 -18.77 -6.60
C PHE A 56 -4.76 -17.72 -7.51
N ALA A 57 -4.93 -18.04 -8.80
CA ALA A 57 -5.50 -17.10 -9.76
C ALA A 57 -6.99 -16.80 -9.49
N GLU A 58 -7.72 -17.72 -8.84
CA GLU A 58 -9.12 -17.56 -8.49
C GLU A 58 -9.32 -16.70 -7.24
N LEU A 59 -8.33 -16.66 -6.34
CA LEU A 59 -8.34 -15.82 -5.14
C LEU A 59 -8.20 -14.32 -5.42
N ILE A 60 -7.82 -13.95 -6.65
CA ILE A 60 -7.53 -12.57 -7.04
C ILE A 60 -8.52 -12.15 -8.13
N ASP A 61 -9.27 -11.08 -7.90
CA ASP A 61 -10.14 -10.50 -8.92
C ASP A 61 -9.35 -9.91 -10.11
N ASN A 62 -10.01 -9.66 -11.23
CA ASN A 62 -9.32 -9.23 -12.45
C ASN A 62 -8.68 -7.85 -12.32
N GLN A 63 -9.31 -6.89 -11.64
CA GLN A 63 -8.75 -5.55 -11.46
C GLN A 63 -7.50 -5.59 -10.57
N SER A 64 -7.54 -6.40 -9.50
CA SER A 64 -6.38 -6.66 -8.64
C SER A 64 -5.26 -7.38 -9.39
N TRP A 65 -5.62 -8.33 -10.25
CA TRP A 65 -4.65 -9.02 -11.11
C TRP A 65 -3.91 -8.03 -12.03
N GLU A 66 -4.65 -7.15 -12.71
CA GLU A 66 -4.08 -6.11 -13.57
C GLU A 66 -3.20 -5.10 -12.82
N GLU A 67 -3.56 -4.76 -11.58
CA GLU A 67 -2.78 -3.82 -10.78
C GLU A 67 -1.44 -4.41 -10.32
N PHE A 68 -1.42 -5.69 -9.94
CA PHE A 68 -0.26 -6.28 -9.28
C PHE A 68 0.58 -7.19 -10.17
N MET A 69 0.04 -7.75 -11.27
CA MET A 69 0.79 -8.59 -12.18
C MET A 69 1.50 -7.79 -13.27
N PRO A 70 2.54 -8.37 -13.94
CA PRO A 70 3.18 -7.70 -15.04
C PRO A 70 2.18 -7.38 -16.15
N ARG A 71 2.35 -6.23 -16.79
CA ARG A 71 1.48 -5.82 -17.89
C ARG A 71 1.45 -6.91 -18.99
N GLY A 72 0.24 -7.29 -19.42
CA GLY A 72 0.02 -8.33 -20.42
C GLY A 72 0.05 -9.77 -19.89
N VAL A 73 0.34 -9.98 -18.60
CA VAL A 73 0.23 -11.30 -17.98
C VAL A 73 -1.20 -11.51 -17.50
N THR A 74 -2.01 -12.18 -18.32
CA THR A 74 -3.36 -12.60 -17.95
C THR A 74 -3.34 -13.83 -17.03
N LYS A 75 -4.48 -14.19 -16.44
CA LYS A 75 -4.61 -15.41 -15.64
C LYS A 75 -4.41 -16.67 -16.49
N GLU A 76 -4.80 -16.62 -17.76
CA GLU A 76 -4.60 -17.70 -18.74
C GLU A 76 -3.10 -17.88 -19.00
N LEU A 77 -2.39 -16.77 -19.28
CA LEU A 77 -0.95 -16.82 -19.47
C LEU A 77 -0.23 -17.32 -18.21
N PHE A 78 -0.66 -16.90 -17.01
CA PHE A 78 -0.11 -17.44 -15.76
C PHE A 78 -0.21 -18.97 -15.69
N LYS A 79 -1.35 -19.55 -16.11
CA LYS A 79 -1.55 -21.01 -16.12
C LYS A 79 -0.52 -21.72 -17.00
N GLU A 80 -0.04 -21.11 -18.07
CA GLU A 80 1.02 -21.66 -18.91
C GLU A 80 2.38 -21.71 -18.20
N PHE A 81 2.58 -20.84 -17.20
CA PHE A 81 3.79 -20.81 -16.38
C PHE A 81 3.71 -21.69 -15.12
N VAL A 82 2.53 -22.17 -14.72
CA VAL A 82 2.35 -23.06 -13.55
C VAL A 82 3.29 -24.25 -13.55
N PRO A 83 3.54 -24.96 -14.69
CA PRO A 83 4.45 -26.11 -14.71
C PRO A 83 5.91 -25.80 -14.35
N TYR A 84 6.31 -24.53 -14.34
CA TYR A 84 7.66 -24.08 -13.96
C TYR A 84 7.82 -23.82 -12.46
N TYR A 85 6.75 -23.90 -11.70
CA TYR A 85 6.78 -23.73 -10.25
C TYR A 85 6.72 -25.08 -9.53
N ASP A 86 7.50 -25.20 -8.47
CA ASP A 86 7.37 -26.31 -7.53
C ASP A 86 6.12 -26.10 -6.64
N PRO A 87 5.12 -27.01 -6.67
CA PRO A 87 3.87 -26.83 -5.93
C PRO A 87 4.07 -26.81 -4.41
N ASP A 88 5.01 -27.59 -3.89
CA ASP A 88 5.26 -27.65 -2.45
C ASP A 88 5.96 -26.39 -1.96
N MET A 89 6.93 -25.89 -2.73
CA MET A 89 7.58 -24.62 -2.44
C MET A 89 6.58 -23.47 -2.52
N PHE A 90 5.71 -23.43 -3.53
CA PHE A 90 4.70 -22.39 -3.69
C PHE A 90 3.77 -22.34 -2.45
N ARG A 91 3.28 -23.50 -2.02
CA ARG A 91 2.44 -23.65 -0.82
C ARG A 91 3.18 -23.23 0.44
N ALA A 92 4.44 -23.66 0.60
CA ALA A 92 5.26 -23.33 1.75
C ALA A 92 5.50 -21.80 1.87
N VAL A 93 5.75 -21.10 0.77
CA VAL A 93 5.90 -19.64 0.73
C VAL A 93 4.61 -18.94 1.19
N GLY A 94 3.45 -19.38 0.68
CA GLY A 94 2.15 -18.82 1.10
C GLY A 94 1.89 -19.01 2.60
N ARG A 95 2.15 -20.22 3.13
CA ARG A 95 2.04 -20.49 4.57
C ARG A 95 2.99 -19.60 5.38
N ASN A 96 4.26 -19.53 4.99
CA ASN A 96 5.27 -18.76 5.71
C ASN A 96 4.87 -17.29 5.91
N TYR A 97 4.41 -16.59 4.87
CA TYR A 97 3.98 -15.20 5.03
C TYR A 97 2.75 -15.07 5.95
N ARG A 98 1.81 -15.99 5.87
CA ARG A 98 0.63 -16.00 6.76
C ARG A 98 1.02 -16.28 8.21
N ASP A 99 1.95 -17.20 8.45
CA ASP A 99 2.42 -17.55 9.78
C ASP A 99 3.27 -16.43 10.40
N LEU A 100 4.07 -15.73 9.62
CA LEU A 100 4.79 -14.53 10.07
C LEU A 100 3.79 -13.45 10.57
N VAL A 101 2.70 -13.22 9.84
CA VAL A 101 1.68 -12.26 10.28
C VAL A 101 0.96 -12.74 11.53
N ARG A 102 0.58 -14.04 11.61
CA ARG A 102 -0.03 -14.61 12.82
C ARG A 102 0.88 -14.52 14.04
N ALA A 103 2.18 -14.71 13.84
CA ALA A 103 3.17 -14.51 14.90
C ALA A 103 3.23 -13.04 15.34
N ALA A 104 3.24 -12.11 14.39
CA ALA A 104 3.22 -10.68 14.68
C ALA A 104 1.94 -10.26 15.42
N ASP A 105 0.79 -10.86 15.14
CA ASP A 105 -0.49 -10.54 15.80
C ASP A 105 -0.52 -10.86 17.31
N ARG A 106 0.47 -11.61 17.81
CA ARG A 106 0.63 -11.93 19.25
C ARG A 106 1.49 -10.92 19.99
N LEU A 107 2.15 -10.02 19.28
CA LEU A 107 3.04 -9.01 19.83
C LEU A 107 2.25 -7.76 20.25
N ALA A 108 2.89 -6.95 21.10
CA ALA A 108 2.40 -5.61 21.38
C ALA A 108 2.49 -4.72 20.12
N PRO A 109 1.68 -3.65 20.01
CA PRO A 109 1.60 -2.85 18.78
C PRO A 109 2.92 -2.31 18.25
N MET A 110 3.89 -1.98 19.10
CA MET A 110 5.22 -1.53 18.67
C MET A 110 5.99 -2.63 17.95
N GLU A 111 6.14 -3.77 18.59
CA GLU A 111 6.85 -4.93 18.05
C GLU A 111 6.14 -5.47 16.81
N ARG A 112 4.79 -5.48 16.84
CA ARG A 112 3.99 -5.85 15.69
C ARG A 112 4.25 -4.94 14.50
N THR A 113 4.30 -3.63 14.71
CA THR A 113 4.57 -2.65 13.64
C THR A 113 5.93 -2.92 12.99
N ARG A 114 6.96 -3.22 13.78
CA ARG A 114 8.30 -3.59 13.28
C ARG A 114 8.28 -4.88 12.50
N GLU A 115 7.61 -5.92 13.02
CA GLU A 115 7.54 -7.21 12.32
C GLU A 115 6.80 -7.09 10.99
N ILE A 116 5.72 -6.33 10.92
CA ILE A 116 5.02 -6.05 9.66
C ILE A 116 5.94 -5.27 8.69
N ALA A 117 6.62 -4.24 9.15
CA ALA A 117 7.58 -3.50 8.33
C ALA A 117 8.72 -4.40 7.82
N ARG A 118 9.22 -5.32 8.65
CA ARG A 118 10.22 -6.33 8.29
C ARG A 118 9.70 -7.29 7.22
N ILE A 119 8.46 -7.76 7.32
CA ILE A 119 7.82 -8.59 6.29
C ILE A 119 7.80 -7.83 4.95
N PHE A 120 7.45 -6.55 4.97
CA PHE A 120 7.46 -5.72 3.75
C PHE A 120 8.84 -5.52 3.14
N SER A 121 9.92 -5.61 3.92
CA SER A 121 11.29 -5.53 3.40
C SER A 121 11.67 -6.70 2.49
N TYR A 122 10.95 -7.82 2.56
CA TYR A 122 11.14 -8.97 1.68
C TYR A 122 10.42 -8.82 0.33
N PHE A 123 9.44 -7.91 0.23
CA PHE A 123 8.73 -7.67 -1.01
C PHE A 123 9.53 -6.71 -1.88
N ARG A 124 9.74 -7.10 -3.14
CA ARG A 124 10.44 -6.27 -4.11
C ARG A 124 9.45 -5.39 -4.87
N ASN A 125 9.87 -4.19 -5.21
CA ASN A 125 9.12 -3.35 -6.13
C ASN A 125 8.98 -4.07 -7.48
N PRO A 126 7.74 -4.30 -7.93
CA PRO A 126 7.50 -5.06 -9.15
C PRO A 126 7.99 -4.35 -10.41
N ASP A 127 7.76 -3.04 -10.50
CA ASP A 127 8.14 -2.17 -11.62
C ASP A 127 8.06 -0.69 -11.22
N LYS A 128 8.26 0.21 -12.21
CA LYS A 128 8.19 1.66 -12.00
C LYS A 128 6.75 2.18 -11.83
N GLU A 129 5.74 1.43 -12.25
CA GLU A 129 4.33 1.83 -12.18
C GLU A 129 3.70 1.37 -10.87
N THR A 130 4.15 0.23 -10.35
CA THR A 130 3.67 -0.34 -9.07
C THR A 130 4.74 -0.19 -8.00
N VAL A 131 4.94 1.05 -7.55
CA VAL A 131 5.89 1.35 -6.48
C VAL A 131 5.27 1.01 -5.13
N LEU A 132 5.96 0.16 -4.38
CA LEU A 132 5.69 -0.09 -2.97
C LEU A 132 6.59 0.84 -2.14
N THR A 133 6.01 1.86 -1.53
CA THR A 133 6.79 2.82 -0.74
C THR A 133 7.46 2.11 0.43
N PRO A 134 8.81 2.08 0.52
CA PRO A 134 9.50 1.41 1.61
C PRO A 134 9.20 2.04 2.96
N TRP A 135 9.21 1.22 4.04
CA TRP A 135 8.97 1.71 5.40
C TRP A 135 9.87 2.88 5.80
N ARG A 136 11.15 2.82 5.41
CA ARG A 136 12.09 3.92 5.65
C ARG A 136 11.65 5.24 5.00
N VAL A 137 11.14 5.17 3.77
CA VAL A 137 10.66 6.37 3.05
C VAL A 137 9.40 6.94 3.70
N VAL A 138 8.49 6.07 4.18
CA VAL A 138 7.30 6.52 4.95
C VAL A 138 7.73 7.27 6.22
N ASN A 139 8.67 6.69 6.99
CA ASN A 139 9.20 7.32 8.21
C ASN A 139 9.88 8.66 7.92
N MET A 140 10.72 8.72 6.89
CA MET A 140 11.38 9.96 6.49
C MET A 140 10.35 11.03 6.06
N HIS A 141 9.43 10.68 5.17
CA HIS A 141 8.44 11.62 4.65
C HIS A 141 7.56 12.18 5.75
N ILE A 142 6.92 11.32 6.55
CA ILE A 142 5.98 11.78 7.57
C ILE A 142 6.75 12.43 8.74
N GLY A 143 7.87 11.84 9.15
CA GLY A 143 8.73 12.39 10.19
C GLY A 143 9.19 13.81 9.87
N ASP A 144 9.59 14.08 8.63
CA ASP A 144 10.08 15.41 8.21
C ASP A 144 8.95 16.42 8.00
N CYS A 145 7.75 15.99 7.60
CA CYS A 145 6.67 16.92 7.22
C CYS A 145 5.62 17.15 8.32
N ILE A 146 5.31 16.12 9.11
CA ILE A 146 4.23 16.13 10.11
C ILE A 146 4.78 15.81 11.50
N GLY A 147 5.82 14.98 11.59
CA GLY A 147 6.35 14.44 12.84
C GLY A 147 5.76 13.07 13.20
N GLY A 148 5.61 12.80 14.49
CA GLY A 148 5.10 11.53 15.04
C GLY A 148 6.21 10.55 15.42
N GLN A 149 5.88 9.25 15.50
CA GLN A 149 6.76 8.20 16.03
C GLN A 149 7.63 7.58 14.93
N VAL A 150 8.84 8.09 14.75
CA VAL A 150 9.81 7.65 13.74
C VAL A 150 10.62 6.47 14.24
N PHE A 151 10.63 5.36 13.48
CA PHE A 151 11.28 4.10 13.83
C PHE A 151 12.78 4.06 13.47
N TYR A 152 13.30 5.12 12.88
CA TYR A 152 14.70 5.25 12.48
C TYR A 152 15.41 6.32 13.31
N GLU A 153 16.70 6.14 13.49
CA GLU A 153 17.57 7.18 14.05
C GLU A 153 17.63 8.39 13.09
N GLU A 154 18.30 9.48 13.51
CA GLU A 154 18.37 10.71 12.70
C GLU A 154 19.03 10.51 11.34
N ASP A 155 19.92 9.54 11.21
CA ASP A 155 20.57 9.19 9.95
C ASP A 155 19.62 8.54 8.93
N MET A 156 18.43 8.15 9.36
CA MET A 156 17.43 7.45 8.56
C MET A 156 17.96 6.16 7.87
N GLN A 157 19.07 5.58 8.40
CA GLN A 157 19.66 4.32 7.94
C GLN A 157 19.50 3.21 8.98
N THR A 158 19.59 3.58 10.25
CA THR A 158 19.57 2.66 11.39
C THR A 158 18.17 2.66 12.01
N GLU A 159 17.58 1.48 12.20
CA GLU A 159 16.36 1.37 13.01
C GLU A 159 16.69 1.54 14.49
N GLY A 160 16.02 2.47 15.16
CA GLY A 160 16.15 2.70 16.59
C GLY A 160 15.57 1.55 17.43
N LEU A 161 16.06 1.33 18.64
CA LEU A 161 15.49 0.35 19.57
C LEU A 161 14.05 0.70 19.97
N LYS A 162 13.75 1.98 20.08
CA LYS A 162 12.40 2.53 20.29
C LYS A 162 12.16 3.62 19.27
N PRO A 163 10.90 3.80 18.82
CA PRO A 163 10.57 4.95 18.00
C PRO A 163 10.88 6.26 18.74
N ARG A 164 11.41 7.24 18.01
CA ARG A 164 11.63 8.59 18.53
C ARG A 164 10.48 9.49 18.14
N PHE A 165 10.01 10.31 19.05
CA PHE A 165 8.99 11.30 18.76
C PHE A 165 9.60 12.52 18.06
N VAL A 166 9.09 12.87 16.90
CA VAL A 166 9.46 14.09 16.16
C VAL A 166 8.31 15.06 16.25
N ASP A 167 8.60 16.26 16.75
CA ASP A 167 7.61 17.30 16.99
C ASP A 167 7.86 18.51 16.10
N HIS A 168 6.87 18.87 15.29
CA HIS A 168 6.83 20.08 14.48
C HIS A 168 5.78 21.09 14.99
N GLY A 169 5.48 21.04 16.28
CA GLY A 169 4.56 21.96 16.95
C GLY A 169 3.11 21.73 16.56
N GLU A 170 2.43 22.77 16.07
CA GLU A 170 0.99 22.73 15.82
C GLU A 170 0.55 21.60 14.89
N VAL A 171 1.30 21.34 13.83
CA VAL A 171 0.94 20.25 12.88
C VAL A 171 0.99 18.88 13.54
N THR A 172 2.03 18.60 14.32
CA THR A 172 2.17 17.33 15.06
C THR A 172 1.06 17.17 16.08
N ALA A 173 0.77 18.24 16.84
CA ALA A 173 -0.29 18.23 17.84
C ALA A 173 -1.67 17.95 17.23
N LYS A 174 -2.05 18.66 16.16
CA LYS A 174 -3.35 18.48 15.50
C LYS A 174 -3.52 17.13 14.81
N VAL A 175 -2.43 16.54 14.32
CA VAL A 175 -2.50 15.27 13.61
C VAL A 175 -2.40 14.07 14.54
N PHE A 176 -1.62 14.13 15.62
CA PHE A 176 -1.37 12.95 16.45
C PHE A 176 -1.89 13.06 17.89
N MET A 177 -1.95 14.27 18.48
CA MET A 177 -2.36 14.44 19.86
C MET A 177 -3.86 14.74 20.01
N ASP A 178 -4.55 15.15 18.95
CA ASP A 178 -6.00 15.26 18.94
C ASP A 178 -6.62 13.85 19.06
N PRO A 179 -7.37 13.55 20.12
CA PRO A 179 -7.97 12.23 20.33
C PRO A 179 -8.98 11.85 19.22
N ASP A 180 -9.59 12.84 18.58
CA ASP A 180 -10.59 12.67 17.52
C ASP A 180 -10.00 12.83 16.11
N THR A 181 -8.68 12.89 16.00
CA THR A 181 -8.00 13.02 14.71
C THR A 181 -8.45 11.96 13.71
N ARG A 182 -8.62 12.37 12.46
CA ARG A 182 -8.97 11.47 11.34
C ARG A 182 -7.97 11.67 10.20
N ILE A 183 -7.34 10.58 9.83
CA ILE A 183 -6.25 10.58 8.86
C ILE A 183 -6.62 9.68 7.68
N LEU A 184 -6.52 10.22 6.47
CA LEU A 184 -6.90 9.54 5.23
C LEU A 184 -5.68 9.28 4.35
N GLU A 185 -5.58 8.05 3.83
CA GLU A 185 -4.74 7.72 2.68
C GLU A 185 -5.62 7.40 1.48
N ILE A 186 -5.30 8.00 0.31
CA ILE A 186 -5.99 7.74 -0.95
C ILE A 186 -5.06 6.93 -1.86
N ASN A 187 -5.55 5.79 -2.33
CA ASN A 187 -4.83 4.81 -3.16
C ASN A 187 -3.73 4.04 -2.42
N SER A 188 -4.04 3.58 -1.20
CA SER A 188 -3.15 2.67 -0.47
C SER A 188 -2.94 1.37 -1.22
N LYS A 189 -1.71 0.88 -1.24
CA LYS A 189 -1.34 -0.44 -1.79
C LYS A 189 -0.85 -1.40 -0.71
N THR A 190 -0.07 -0.88 0.23
CA THR A 190 0.62 -1.67 1.26
C THR A 190 0.08 -1.45 2.66
N GLY A 191 -0.52 -0.28 2.91
CA GLY A 191 -0.94 0.13 4.24
C GLY A 191 0.19 0.63 5.14
N LEU A 192 1.40 0.87 4.61
CA LEU A 192 2.52 1.32 5.44
C LEU A 192 2.38 2.78 5.90
N TYR A 193 1.79 3.66 5.10
CA TYR A 193 1.42 5.01 5.57
C TYR A 193 0.40 4.94 6.71
N PRO A 194 -0.74 4.25 6.55
CA PRO A 194 -1.68 4.08 7.66
C PRO A 194 -1.07 3.41 8.88
N LEU A 195 -0.11 2.48 8.70
CA LEU A 195 0.57 1.82 9.81
C LEU A 195 1.38 2.82 10.65
N PHE A 196 2.14 3.71 9.98
CA PHE A 196 2.91 4.76 10.66
C PHE A 196 1.98 5.73 11.40
N MET A 197 0.93 6.21 10.70
CA MET A 197 -0.03 7.14 11.27
C MET A 197 -0.78 6.52 12.46
N ALA A 198 -1.24 5.26 12.31
CA ALA A 198 -1.90 4.53 13.39
C ALA A 198 -1.00 4.36 14.60
N TYR A 199 0.28 4.02 14.38
CA TYR A 199 1.21 3.85 15.49
C TYR A 199 1.49 5.17 16.22
N SER A 200 1.64 6.27 15.49
CA SER A 200 1.84 7.59 16.09
C SER A 200 0.65 8.03 16.95
N VAL A 201 -0.58 7.89 16.43
CA VAL A 201 -1.80 8.16 17.23
C VAL A 201 -1.93 7.21 18.42
N PHE A 202 -1.61 5.92 18.24
CA PHE A 202 -1.62 4.92 19.29
C PHE A 202 -0.67 5.28 20.43
N ALA A 203 0.54 5.70 20.12
CA ALA A 203 1.54 6.06 21.14
C ALA A 203 1.08 7.22 22.02
N GLU A 204 0.47 8.25 21.44
CA GLU A 204 -0.10 9.37 22.18
C GLU A 204 -1.29 8.95 23.06
N LYS A 205 -2.19 8.12 22.52
CA LYS A 205 -3.32 7.58 23.32
C LYS A 205 -2.85 6.64 24.44
N LEU A 206 -1.79 5.88 24.20
CA LEU A 206 -1.19 5.01 25.22
C LEU A 206 -0.55 5.84 26.34
N GLN A 207 0.13 6.94 25.99
CA GLN A 207 0.69 7.86 26.98
C GLN A 207 -0.43 8.53 27.78
N ALA A 208 -1.48 9.04 27.13
CA ALA A 208 -2.64 9.61 27.79
C ALA A 208 -3.33 8.61 28.75
N TYR A 209 -3.43 7.34 28.35
CA TYR A 209 -3.94 6.27 29.19
C TYR A 209 -3.06 6.07 30.43
N ARG A 210 -1.73 6.04 30.26
CA ARG A 210 -0.75 5.92 31.35
C ARG A 210 -0.90 7.06 32.37
N ASP A 211 -0.98 8.29 31.88
CA ASP A 211 -1.08 9.50 32.73
C ASP A 211 -2.40 9.53 33.49
N THR A 212 -3.50 9.21 32.83
CA THR A 212 -4.84 9.18 33.46
C THR A 212 -4.94 8.16 34.59
N HIS A 213 -4.27 7.00 34.45
CA HIS A 213 -4.33 5.92 35.44
C HIS A 213 -3.15 5.94 36.40
N MET A 214 -2.24 6.95 36.31
CA MET A 214 -1.04 7.09 37.14
C MET A 214 -0.19 5.81 37.21
N LEU A 215 -0.04 5.12 36.06
CA LEU A 215 0.63 3.82 36.01
C LEU A 215 2.14 3.98 36.00
N ALA A 216 2.78 3.44 37.03
CA ALA A 216 4.24 3.34 37.15
C ALA A 216 4.81 2.10 36.44
N THR A 217 3.96 1.14 36.09
CA THR A 217 4.33 -0.13 35.45
C THR A 217 3.92 -0.18 33.99
N ASP A 218 4.43 -1.18 33.27
CA ASP A 218 4.06 -1.40 31.88
C ASP A 218 2.58 -1.75 31.71
N ILE A 219 1.96 -1.15 30.69
CA ILE A 219 0.57 -1.40 30.35
C ILE A 219 0.45 -2.80 29.72
N PRO A 220 -0.46 -3.66 30.20
CA PRO A 220 -0.66 -4.99 29.63
C PRO A 220 -0.91 -4.96 28.11
N VAL A 221 -0.37 -5.96 27.39
CA VAL A 221 -0.52 -6.06 25.93
C VAL A 221 -1.98 -6.10 25.49
N SER A 222 -2.87 -6.68 26.29
CA SER A 222 -4.31 -6.69 26.02
C SER A 222 -4.89 -5.28 25.94
N ILE A 223 -4.55 -4.42 26.90
CA ILE A 223 -4.98 -3.01 26.92
C ILE A 223 -4.35 -2.23 25.77
N GLN A 224 -3.06 -2.45 25.49
CA GLN A 224 -2.40 -1.85 24.33
C GLN A 224 -3.12 -2.22 23.04
N ASN A 225 -3.52 -3.48 22.87
CA ASN A 225 -4.27 -3.94 21.70
C ASN A 225 -5.68 -3.33 21.64
N GLU A 226 -6.35 -3.12 22.76
CA GLU A 226 -7.65 -2.42 22.79
C GLU A 226 -7.52 -0.97 22.31
N ILE A 227 -6.48 -0.26 22.74
CA ILE A 227 -6.21 1.12 22.30
C ILE A 227 -5.90 1.13 20.80
N TRP A 228 -5.05 0.19 20.34
CA TRP A 228 -4.73 0.01 18.92
C TRP A 228 -5.99 -0.22 18.08
N ASP A 229 -6.86 -1.11 18.51
CA ASP A 229 -8.10 -1.45 17.80
C ASP A 229 -9.06 -0.25 17.71
N LYS A 230 -9.11 0.58 18.74
CA LYS A 230 -9.85 1.85 18.70
C LYS A 230 -9.25 2.83 17.71
N VAL A 231 -7.91 2.95 17.66
CA VAL A 231 -7.22 3.82 16.67
C VAL A 231 -7.57 3.38 15.23
N LEU A 232 -7.51 2.10 14.93
CA LEU A 232 -7.85 1.59 13.60
C LEU A 232 -9.31 1.87 13.21
N ARG A 233 -10.22 1.80 14.19
CA ARG A 233 -11.64 2.01 13.97
C ARG A 233 -12.02 3.49 13.85
N ASP A 234 -11.41 4.36 14.65
CA ASP A 234 -11.89 5.72 14.86
C ASP A 234 -11.04 6.78 14.14
N ASN A 235 -9.73 6.53 13.95
CA ASN A 235 -8.79 7.54 13.50
C ASN A 235 -8.23 7.32 12.08
N ILE A 236 -8.23 6.09 11.54
CA ILE A 236 -7.53 5.74 10.30
C ILE A 236 -8.51 5.36 9.20
N PHE A 237 -8.38 6.02 8.04
CA PHE A 237 -9.28 5.89 6.89
C PHE A 237 -8.47 5.67 5.61
N ILE A 238 -8.91 4.72 4.77
CA ILE A 238 -8.11 4.27 3.65
C ILE A 238 -9.00 3.98 2.45
N VAL A 239 -8.68 4.60 1.32
CA VAL A 239 -9.25 4.27 0.02
C VAL A 239 -8.25 3.48 -0.80
N CYS A 240 -8.68 2.34 -1.35
CA CYS A 240 -7.88 1.46 -2.17
C CYS A 240 -8.46 1.38 -3.59
N LYS A 241 -7.60 1.21 -4.58
CA LYS A 241 -7.99 1.10 -5.99
C LYS A 241 -8.54 -0.28 -6.33
N THR A 242 -8.13 -1.33 -5.61
CA THR A 242 -8.54 -2.72 -5.84
C THR A 242 -8.87 -3.44 -4.54
N GLU A 243 -9.58 -4.57 -4.65
CA GLU A 243 -9.89 -5.41 -3.50
C GLU A 243 -8.63 -6.03 -2.88
N MET A 244 -7.64 -6.40 -3.70
CA MET A 244 -6.37 -6.92 -3.20
C MET A 244 -5.58 -5.86 -2.41
N ALA A 245 -5.49 -4.62 -2.93
CA ALA A 245 -4.87 -3.52 -2.20
C ALA A 245 -5.57 -3.27 -0.85
N LYS A 246 -6.90 -3.35 -0.81
CA LYS A 246 -7.67 -3.28 0.44
C LYS A 246 -7.35 -4.44 1.39
N SER A 247 -7.25 -5.65 0.88
CA SER A 247 -6.93 -6.84 1.66
C SER A 247 -5.50 -6.77 2.22
N ILE A 248 -4.51 -6.42 1.41
CA ILE A 248 -3.12 -6.19 1.84
C ILE A 248 -3.10 -5.12 2.96
N THR A 249 -3.75 -3.98 2.75
CA THR A 249 -3.79 -2.89 3.73
C THR A 249 -4.44 -3.32 5.05
N LYS A 250 -5.55 -4.04 5.01
CA LYS A 250 -6.16 -4.61 6.22
C LYS A 250 -5.24 -5.60 6.93
N ARG A 251 -4.56 -6.48 6.17
CA ARG A 251 -3.59 -7.44 6.70
C ARG A 251 -2.44 -6.73 7.41
N THR A 252 -1.94 -5.64 6.83
CA THR A 252 -0.90 -4.79 7.41
C THR A 252 -1.33 -4.22 8.77
N LEU A 253 -2.54 -3.71 8.87
CA LEU A 253 -3.03 -3.01 10.05
C LEU A 253 -3.53 -3.96 11.16
N ARG A 254 -4.36 -4.94 10.82
CA ARG A 254 -5.03 -5.80 11.79
C ARG A 254 -4.53 -7.26 11.80
N GLY A 255 -3.75 -7.66 10.79
CA GLY A 255 -3.37 -9.05 10.59
C GLY A 255 -4.58 -9.94 10.32
N PHE A 256 -4.66 -11.05 11.06
CA PHE A 256 -5.79 -11.99 11.04
C PHE A 256 -6.82 -11.69 12.15
N ARG A 257 -6.59 -10.68 12.98
CA ARG A 257 -7.52 -10.31 14.04
C ARG A 257 -8.83 -9.76 13.47
N GLN A 258 -9.93 -10.02 14.16
CA GLN A 258 -11.27 -9.54 13.77
C GLN A 258 -11.51 -8.13 14.29
N VAL A 259 -10.81 -7.17 13.71
CA VAL A 259 -10.86 -5.74 14.08
C VAL A 259 -11.42 -4.94 12.92
N LYS A 260 -12.23 -3.94 13.24
CA LYS A 260 -12.73 -2.99 12.24
C LYS A 260 -11.59 -2.10 11.75
N VAL A 261 -11.42 -2.05 10.43
CA VAL A 261 -10.53 -1.13 9.73
C VAL A 261 -11.33 -0.39 8.67
N ASN A 262 -11.25 0.93 8.64
CA ASN A 262 -11.96 1.74 7.64
C ASN A 262 -11.17 1.76 6.32
N ALA A 263 -10.99 0.59 5.71
CA ALA A 263 -10.40 0.45 4.38
C ALA A 263 -11.49 0.05 3.38
N ARG A 264 -11.61 0.84 2.32
CA ARG A 264 -12.63 0.70 1.28
C ARG A 264 -12.00 0.59 -0.10
N TYR A 265 -12.46 -0.35 -0.87
CA TYR A 265 -12.28 -0.36 -2.32
C TYR A 265 -13.17 0.71 -2.94
N PHE A 266 -12.62 1.48 -3.85
CA PHE A 266 -13.36 2.48 -4.61
C PHE A 266 -13.26 2.13 -6.09
N GLU A 267 -14.38 1.68 -6.64
CA GLU A 267 -14.46 1.26 -8.04
C GLU A 267 -14.11 2.42 -8.97
N ASP A 268 -13.24 2.12 -9.96
CA ASP A 268 -12.79 3.08 -10.98
C ASP A 268 -12.19 4.37 -10.37
N LEU A 269 -11.38 4.19 -9.31
CA LEU A 269 -10.85 5.28 -8.48
C LEU A 269 -10.23 6.41 -9.32
N ILE A 270 -9.38 6.07 -10.30
CA ILE A 270 -8.65 7.06 -11.09
C ILE A 270 -9.61 7.94 -11.88
N ASN A 271 -10.56 7.34 -12.59
CA ASN A 271 -11.56 8.07 -13.36
C ASN A 271 -12.47 8.92 -12.45
N LYS A 272 -12.84 8.40 -11.27
CA LYS A 272 -13.66 9.16 -10.31
C LYS A 272 -12.93 10.39 -9.77
N ILE A 273 -11.65 10.27 -9.44
CA ILE A 273 -10.84 11.40 -9.00
C ILE A 273 -10.67 12.44 -10.12
N THR A 274 -10.43 12.00 -11.36
CA THR A 274 -10.15 12.91 -12.48
C THR A 274 -11.40 13.54 -13.08
N ASN A 275 -12.48 12.77 -13.24
CA ASN A 275 -13.65 13.20 -14.00
C ASN A 275 -14.92 13.43 -13.15
N GLN A 276 -14.98 12.90 -11.94
CA GLN A 276 -16.12 13.01 -11.03
C GLN A 276 -15.68 13.34 -9.59
N PRO A 277 -14.87 14.39 -9.38
CA PRO A 277 -14.26 14.69 -8.08
C PRO A 277 -15.31 14.94 -6.99
N ASP A 278 -16.44 15.61 -7.31
CA ASP A 278 -17.51 15.87 -6.33
C ASP A 278 -18.15 14.59 -5.79
N LEU A 279 -18.37 13.60 -6.67
CA LEU A 279 -18.88 12.31 -6.24
C LEU A 279 -17.93 11.59 -5.30
N PHE A 280 -16.63 11.66 -5.58
CA PHE A 280 -15.61 11.07 -4.71
C PHE A 280 -15.59 11.74 -3.33
N VAL A 281 -15.52 13.08 -3.31
CA VAL A 281 -15.52 13.86 -2.05
C VAL A 281 -16.77 13.57 -1.23
N THR A 282 -17.96 13.64 -1.84
CA THR A 282 -19.24 13.37 -1.16
C THR A 282 -19.24 11.98 -0.52
N LYS A 283 -18.77 10.95 -1.23
CA LYS A 283 -18.71 9.59 -0.68
C LYS A 283 -17.73 9.49 0.47
N VAL A 284 -16.50 9.95 0.29
CA VAL A 284 -15.44 9.81 1.30
C VAL A 284 -15.78 10.59 2.58
N SER A 285 -16.43 11.74 2.45
CA SER A 285 -16.88 12.56 3.59
C SER A 285 -18.20 12.05 4.22
N SER A 286 -18.87 11.06 3.62
CA SER A 286 -20.13 10.49 4.12
C SER A 286 -19.88 9.41 5.18
N GLY A 287 -19.46 9.81 6.36
CA GLY A 287 -19.13 9.03 7.55
C GLY A 287 -19.70 7.61 7.63
N ILE A 288 -20.80 7.43 8.33
CA ILE A 288 -21.42 6.11 8.57
C ILE A 288 -21.72 5.36 7.27
N ASN A 289 -22.26 6.04 6.26
CA ASN A 289 -22.76 5.39 5.05
C ASN A 289 -21.64 4.79 4.20
N TYR A 290 -20.58 5.54 3.94
CA TYR A 290 -19.48 5.06 3.11
C TYR A 290 -18.56 4.10 3.88
N TRP A 291 -18.16 4.45 5.08
CA TRP A 291 -17.20 3.66 5.86
C TRP A 291 -17.82 2.45 6.55
N LYS A 292 -19.17 2.36 6.58
CA LYS A 292 -19.89 1.28 7.28
C LYS A 292 -19.44 1.16 8.73
N ASN A 293 -19.34 2.30 9.40
CA ASN A 293 -18.87 2.41 10.76
C ASN A 293 -19.83 3.30 11.55
N ASN A 294 -20.61 2.69 12.43
CA ASN A 294 -21.69 3.34 13.19
C ASN A 294 -21.20 4.28 14.30
N THR A 295 -19.88 4.32 14.54
CA THR A 295 -19.28 5.25 15.52
C THR A 295 -18.96 6.62 14.90
N LEU A 296 -19.12 6.77 13.58
CA LEU A 296 -18.79 7.99 12.85
C LEU A 296 -19.99 8.92 12.73
N GLU A 297 -19.69 10.21 12.54
CA GLU A 297 -20.67 11.23 12.18
C GLU A 297 -21.12 11.09 10.72
N GLU A 298 -22.24 11.73 10.35
CA GLU A 298 -22.72 11.73 8.96
C GLU A 298 -21.78 12.49 8.02
N ASN A 299 -21.21 13.62 8.47
CA ASN A 299 -20.28 14.44 7.70
C ASN A 299 -18.92 14.45 8.38
N MET A 300 -17.95 13.80 7.74
CA MET A 300 -16.60 13.68 8.27
C MET A 300 -15.69 14.79 7.74
N LYS A 301 -14.85 15.28 8.63
CA LYS A 301 -13.65 16.06 8.28
C LYS A 301 -12.41 15.24 8.59
N PHE A 302 -11.33 15.51 7.85
CA PHE A 302 -10.03 14.87 8.07
C PHE A 302 -9.02 15.91 8.55
N ASN A 303 -8.21 15.56 9.55
CA ASN A 303 -7.11 16.39 10.00
C ASN A 303 -5.94 16.32 9.00
N ALA A 304 -5.66 15.13 8.47
CA ALA A 304 -4.58 14.98 7.50
C ALA A 304 -4.96 14.02 6.36
N ILE A 305 -4.45 14.33 5.16
CA ILE A 305 -4.41 13.40 4.03
C ILE A 305 -2.94 13.18 3.67
N VAL A 306 -2.52 11.92 3.71
CA VAL A 306 -1.12 11.54 3.50
C VAL A 306 -1.00 10.46 2.43
N GLY A 307 0.17 10.34 1.80
CA GLY A 307 0.44 9.22 0.90
C GLY A 307 1.48 9.50 -0.18
N ASN A 308 1.64 8.48 -1.03
CA ASN A 308 2.43 8.53 -2.26
C ASN A 308 1.50 8.19 -3.44
N PRO A 309 0.85 9.18 -4.07
CA PRO A 309 -0.08 8.93 -5.15
C PRO A 309 0.63 8.35 -6.39
N PRO A 310 -0.10 7.67 -7.29
CA PRO A 310 0.48 7.21 -8.55
C PRO A 310 0.91 8.42 -9.39
N TYR A 311 2.10 8.34 -9.99
CA TYR A 311 2.68 9.50 -10.68
C TYR A 311 2.12 9.70 -12.08
N GLN A 312 1.81 8.62 -12.79
CA GLN A 312 1.36 8.65 -14.16
C GLN A 312 0.51 7.44 -14.53
N VAL A 313 -0.29 7.58 -15.56
CA VAL A 313 -0.96 6.47 -16.26
C VAL A 313 -0.47 6.42 -17.69
N MET A 314 -0.35 5.21 -18.23
CA MET A 314 -0.07 5.02 -19.65
C MET A 314 -1.39 5.13 -20.43
N THR A 315 -1.51 6.18 -21.25
CA THR A 315 -2.66 6.38 -22.15
C THR A 315 -2.33 5.82 -23.54
N GLY A 316 -3.16 4.92 -24.06
CA GLY A 316 -3.04 4.34 -25.39
C GLY A 316 -2.71 2.85 -25.37
N GLU A 317 -3.69 2.01 -25.71
CA GLU A 317 -3.50 0.59 -25.92
C GLU A 317 -2.61 0.34 -27.13
N GLY A 318 -1.42 -0.23 -26.92
CA GLY A 318 -0.69 -1.00 -27.94
C GLY A 318 -0.09 -0.24 -29.13
N LYS A 319 -0.22 1.07 -29.26
CA LYS A 319 0.37 1.83 -30.37
C LYS A 319 1.76 2.39 -30.01
N LYS A 320 2.71 2.32 -30.95
CA LYS A 320 3.97 3.09 -30.88
C LYS A 320 3.61 4.56 -30.65
N GLY A 321 3.80 5.06 -29.39
CA GLY A 321 3.43 6.42 -29.01
C GLY A 321 2.57 6.55 -27.77
N SER A 322 2.42 5.49 -26.93
CA SER A 322 1.74 5.62 -25.64
C SER A 322 2.46 6.66 -24.78
N GLN A 323 1.80 7.78 -24.53
CA GLN A 323 2.35 8.89 -23.75
C GLN A 323 1.96 8.71 -22.29
N ALA A 324 2.93 8.75 -21.38
CA ALA A 324 2.67 8.73 -19.95
C ALA A 324 2.06 10.07 -19.53
N THR A 325 0.82 10.05 -19.04
CA THR A 325 0.12 11.25 -18.57
C THR A 325 0.24 11.35 -17.05
N PRO A 326 0.72 12.49 -16.51
CA PRO A 326 0.74 12.71 -15.06
C PRO A 326 -0.68 12.63 -14.47
N ILE A 327 -0.81 11.99 -13.30
CA ILE A 327 -2.08 11.93 -12.56
C ILE A 327 -1.94 12.32 -11.08
N TYR A 328 -0.73 12.45 -10.56
CA TYR A 328 -0.52 12.84 -9.15
C TYR A 328 -1.14 14.20 -8.82
N ASN A 329 -1.19 15.13 -9.78
CA ASN A 329 -1.85 16.41 -9.64
C ASN A 329 -3.35 16.27 -9.32
N ALA A 330 -4.04 15.30 -9.95
CA ALA A 330 -5.46 15.04 -9.64
C ALA A 330 -5.63 14.55 -8.19
N PHE A 331 -4.68 13.77 -7.66
CA PHE A 331 -4.71 13.34 -6.26
C PHE A 331 -4.48 14.49 -5.27
N VAL A 332 -3.59 15.42 -5.58
CA VAL A 332 -3.40 16.61 -4.76
C VAL A 332 -4.64 17.52 -4.81
N LEU A 333 -5.20 17.74 -5.99
CA LEU A 333 -6.41 18.55 -6.13
C LEU A 333 -7.62 17.95 -5.42
N ILE A 334 -7.80 16.62 -5.48
CA ILE A 334 -8.88 15.96 -4.74
C ILE A 334 -8.66 16.04 -3.22
N ALA A 335 -7.42 15.92 -2.75
CA ALA A 335 -7.10 16.10 -1.35
C ALA A 335 -7.41 17.53 -0.89
N LYS A 336 -7.05 18.56 -1.67
CA LYS A 336 -7.45 19.96 -1.40
C LYS A 336 -8.98 20.10 -1.34
N LYS A 337 -9.71 19.45 -2.23
CA LYS A 337 -11.18 19.54 -2.31
C LYS A 337 -11.90 18.86 -1.14
N ILE A 338 -11.26 17.92 -0.45
CA ILE A 338 -11.77 17.32 0.80
C ILE A 338 -11.66 18.31 1.98
N HIS A 339 -10.84 19.36 1.84
CA HIS A 339 -10.57 20.39 2.86
C HIS A 339 -10.04 19.83 4.19
N PRO A 340 -8.97 19.00 4.19
CA PRO A 340 -8.30 18.62 5.43
C PRO A 340 -7.53 19.81 6.02
N GLU A 341 -7.07 19.70 7.27
CA GLU A 341 -6.18 20.70 7.85
C GLU A 341 -4.77 20.63 7.22
N TYR A 342 -4.29 19.40 6.95
CA TYR A 342 -2.95 19.17 6.38
C TYR A 342 -2.99 18.17 5.22
N ILE A 343 -2.14 18.43 4.23
CA ILE A 343 -1.88 17.51 3.11
C ILE A 343 -0.38 17.27 3.04
N SER A 344 0.04 16.01 3.06
CA SER A 344 1.43 15.62 2.86
C SER A 344 1.52 14.46 1.89
N MET A 345 2.03 14.72 0.67
CA MET A 345 2.13 13.74 -0.41
C MET A 345 3.49 13.81 -1.10
N ILE A 346 4.08 12.64 -1.39
CA ILE A 346 5.27 12.57 -2.23
C ILE A 346 4.84 12.71 -3.69
N THR A 347 5.32 13.73 -4.36
CA THR A 347 5.04 13.97 -5.78
C THR A 347 6.33 14.22 -6.56
N PRO A 348 6.37 13.86 -7.86
CA PRO A 348 7.51 14.21 -8.70
C PRO A 348 7.68 15.74 -8.82
N ALA A 349 8.92 16.22 -8.81
CA ALA A 349 9.24 17.65 -8.93
C ALA A 349 8.93 18.24 -10.33
N ARG A 350 8.46 17.44 -11.27
CA ARG A 350 8.20 17.86 -12.65
C ARG A 350 7.22 19.03 -12.78
N TRP A 351 6.30 19.17 -11.84
CA TRP A 351 5.34 20.28 -11.85
C TRP A 351 6.00 21.66 -11.75
N TYR A 352 7.21 21.78 -11.19
CA TYR A 352 7.97 23.03 -11.15
C TYR A 352 8.29 23.58 -12.54
N THR A 353 8.57 22.70 -13.50
CA THR A 353 8.92 23.09 -14.88
C THR A 353 7.70 23.25 -15.80
N GLY A 354 6.53 22.77 -15.37
CA GLY A 354 5.30 22.79 -16.16
C GLY A 354 5.31 21.81 -17.34
N GLY A 355 4.38 22.00 -18.29
CA GLY A 355 4.18 21.12 -19.43
C GLY A 355 3.32 19.88 -19.10
N MET A 356 2.96 19.08 -20.11
CA MET A 356 2.12 17.88 -20.00
C MET A 356 0.83 18.08 -19.18
N GLY A 357 0.19 19.25 -19.30
CA GLY A 357 -1.05 19.58 -18.57
C GLY A 357 -0.86 20.07 -17.13
N LEU A 358 0.40 20.28 -16.66
CA LEU A 358 0.68 20.69 -15.29
C LEU A 358 0.78 22.22 -15.08
N ASN A 359 0.55 23.02 -16.13
CA ASN A 359 0.70 24.49 -16.03
C ASN A 359 -0.31 25.12 -15.07
N SER A 360 -1.58 24.67 -15.11
CA SER A 360 -2.61 25.11 -14.16
C SER A 360 -2.29 24.65 -12.73
N PHE A 361 -1.90 23.40 -12.59
CA PHE A 361 -1.54 22.84 -11.29
C PHE A 361 -0.40 23.58 -10.58
N ARG A 362 0.51 24.18 -11.37
CA ARG A 362 1.61 24.99 -10.81
C ARG A 362 1.13 26.32 -10.22
N VAL A 363 0.01 26.84 -10.68
CA VAL A 363 -0.56 28.13 -10.25
C VAL A 363 -1.56 27.96 -9.11
N ASP A 364 -2.25 26.81 -9.08
CA ASP A 364 -3.20 26.42 -8.02
C ASP A 364 -2.50 26.04 -6.72
#